data_b73ecb776fb8242e785bfecbdb957f2f
#
_entry.id   b73ecb776fb8242e785bfecbdb957f2f
#
_cell.length_a   1.000
_cell.length_b   1.000
_cell.length_c   1.000
_cell.angle_alpha   90.00
_cell.angle_beta   90.00
_cell.angle_gamma   90.00
#
_symmetry.space_group_name_H-M   'P 1'
#
loop_
_entity.id
_entity.type
_entity.pdbx_description
1 polymer ?
#
loop_
_entity_poly.entity_id
_entity_poly.type
_entity_poly.pdbx_seq_one_letter_code
_entity_poly.pdbx_strand_id
1 'polypeptide(L)'
;MTAYVFPLLLSGITFLHISCSDNEGDEISKQGTVEITADWGDYSAEAQLPDDYTLFIAGIGERNVDNRTATYQSALNVGTYDVLAYNKPANMTVNNLTASVAIGEDGTLQQPGWFFSNARTKAVVVEPDKTVKTSIKMKQRVRQLTLTLVPQGGEPGQVVGEIEATLSGIASTFNLSTGELSEPKSIKPVFTKQLSTGAYSATIYIIGIAGNEQTLSLSLPLTEGRTCSLVSDMTEELRYFGNDISPLYLKAALELPEGAGTSGNIHTWEPEFTDGPD
;
A
#
# COMPACT_ATOMS: atom_id res chain seq x y z
N MET A 1 -40.85 -61.49 79.82
CA MET A 1 -40.06 -60.46 79.06
C MET A 1 -39.42 -61.18 77.91
N THR A 2 -39.95 -60.97 76.73
CA THR A 2 -39.79 -61.81 75.55
C THR A 2 -38.70 -61.24 74.66
N ALA A 3 -37.64 -62.01 74.44
CA ALA A 3 -36.58 -61.65 73.49
C ALA A 3 -36.88 -62.28 72.12
N TYR A 4 -37.02 -61.48 71.13
CA TYR A 4 -37.16 -61.94 69.75
C TYR A 4 -35.78 -61.91 69.05
N VAL A 5 -35.35 -63.06 68.56
CA VAL A 5 -34.19 -63.25 67.68
C VAL A 5 -34.68 -63.18 66.27
N PHE A 6 -34.05 -62.28 65.45
CA PHE A 6 -34.28 -62.16 64.01
C PHE A 6 -33.11 -62.77 63.24
N PRO A 7 -33.32 -63.58 62.21
CA PRO A 7 -32.27 -64.20 61.43
C PRO A 7 -31.74 -63.25 60.38
N LEU A 8 -30.44 -63.26 60.24
CA LEU A 8 -29.67 -62.52 59.27
C LEU A 8 -29.76 -63.20 57.88
N LEU A 9 -30.41 -62.54 56.89
CA LEU A 9 -30.41 -62.94 55.48
C LEU A 9 -29.24 -62.35 54.78
N LEU A 10 -28.29 -63.22 54.39
CA LEU A 10 -27.13 -62.85 53.62
C LEU A 10 -27.54 -62.78 52.15
N SER A 11 -27.74 -61.52 51.60
CA SER A 11 -28.07 -61.30 50.23
C SER A 11 -26.70 -61.09 49.43
N GLY A 12 -26.40 -62.06 48.59
CA GLY A 12 -25.28 -62.03 47.74
C GLY A 12 -25.43 -60.93 46.66
N ILE A 13 -24.60 -59.89 46.69
CA ILE A 13 -24.53 -58.90 45.63
C ILE A 13 -23.55 -59.40 44.57
N THR A 14 -24.08 -59.82 43.43
CA THR A 14 -23.31 -60.11 42.23
C THR A 14 -22.87 -58.77 41.56
N PHE A 15 -21.59 -58.41 41.64
CA PHE A 15 -21.04 -57.33 40.89
C PHE A 15 -20.95 -57.72 39.39
N LEU A 16 -21.86 -57.17 38.60
CA LEU A 16 -21.69 -57.11 37.15
C LEU A 16 -20.60 -56.09 36.85
N HIS A 17 -19.43 -56.55 36.46
CA HIS A 17 -18.43 -55.70 35.87
C HIS A 17 -18.93 -55.31 34.46
N ILE A 18 -19.49 -54.08 34.35
CA ILE A 18 -19.68 -53.43 33.07
C ILE A 18 -18.29 -52.96 32.66
N SER A 19 -17.65 -53.71 31.78
CA SER A 19 -16.48 -53.24 31.05
C SER A 19 -16.98 -52.14 30.11
N CYS A 20 -16.83 -50.86 30.49
CA CYS A 20 -16.83 -49.78 29.54
C CYS A 20 -15.61 -50.01 28.65
N SER A 21 -15.81 -50.48 27.44
CA SER A 21 -14.84 -50.30 26.36
C SER A 21 -14.83 -48.79 26.07
N ASP A 22 -13.85 -48.09 26.59
CA ASP A 22 -13.52 -46.78 26.07
C ASP A 22 -13.23 -46.93 24.58
N ASN A 23 -14.25 -46.69 23.76
CA ASN A 23 -14.03 -46.29 22.41
C ASN A 23 -13.33 -44.92 22.54
N GLU A 24 -12.00 -44.92 22.53
CA GLU A 24 -11.23 -43.77 22.07
C GLU A 24 -11.64 -43.55 20.62
N GLY A 25 -12.79 -42.90 20.43
CA GLY A 25 -13.09 -42.28 19.14
C GLY A 25 -11.97 -41.27 18.92
N ASP A 26 -11.20 -41.45 17.86
CA ASP A 26 -10.22 -40.46 17.39
C ASP A 26 -10.94 -39.11 17.46
N GLU A 27 -10.65 -38.28 18.48
CA GLU A 27 -11.09 -36.89 18.49
C GLU A 27 -10.40 -36.22 17.30
N ILE A 28 -11.17 -36.07 16.24
CA ILE A 28 -10.67 -35.35 15.05
C ILE A 28 -10.21 -33.98 15.54
N SER A 29 -8.92 -33.73 15.40
CA SER A 29 -8.34 -32.45 15.78
C SER A 29 -9.09 -31.33 15.07
N LYS A 30 -9.47 -30.31 15.84
CA LYS A 30 -10.15 -29.13 15.31
C LYS A 30 -9.18 -28.05 14.82
N GLN A 31 -7.87 -28.32 14.85
CA GLN A 31 -6.84 -27.38 14.52
C GLN A 31 -5.83 -27.97 13.53
N GLY A 32 -5.23 -27.05 12.73
CA GLY A 32 -4.04 -27.29 11.93
C GLY A 32 -3.08 -26.13 12.08
N THR A 33 -1.88 -26.25 11.54
CA THR A 33 -0.86 -25.21 11.57
C THR A 33 -0.79 -24.52 10.22
N VAL A 34 -0.68 -23.18 10.20
CA VAL A 34 -0.35 -22.39 9.01
C VAL A 34 1.06 -21.87 9.12
N GLU A 35 1.80 -21.91 8.03
CA GLU A 35 3.08 -21.25 7.82
C GLU A 35 2.96 -20.31 6.63
N ILE A 36 3.07 -19.00 6.88
CA ILE A 36 2.91 -17.96 5.86
C ILE A 36 4.20 -17.18 5.71
N THR A 37 4.71 -17.09 4.47
CA THR A 37 5.86 -16.27 4.11
C THR A 37 5.44 -15.17 3.14
N ALA A 38 6.11 -14.02 3.17
CA ALA A 38 5.96 -12.96 2.19
C ALA A 38 7.03 -13.10 1.09
N ASP A 39 6.60 -13.01 -0.17
CA ASP A 39 7.46 -12.97 -1.36
C ASP A 39 7.52 -11.53 -1.88
N TRP A 40 8.70 -10.93 -1.87
CA TRP A 40 8.97 -9.53 -2.19
C TRP A 40 9.59 -9.32 -3.58
N GLY A 41 9.34 -10.20 -4.52
CA GLY A 41 9.96 -10.18 -5.85
C GLY A 41 9.39 -9.15 -6.85
N ASP A 42 8.33 -8.39 -6.51
CA ASP A 42 7.60 -7.53 -7.45
C ASP A 42 7.70 -6.04 -7.04
N TYR A 43 8.88 -5.43 -7.28
CA TYR A 43 9.16 -4.03 -6.96
C TYR A 43 10.22 -3.42 -7.89
N SER A 44 10.22 -2.08 -8.01
CA SER A 44 11.20 -1.32 -8.78
C SER A 44 12.53 -1.16 -8.02
N ALA A 45 13.60 -0.86 -8.73
CA ALA A 45 14.94 -0.71 -8.14
C ALA A 45 15.02 0.44 -7.12
N GLU A 46 14.18 1.47 -7.25
CA GLU A 46 14.12 2.63 -6.37
C GLU A 46 13.35 2.37 -5.08
N ALA A 47 12.52 1.31 -5.07
CA ALA A 47 11.69 1.01 -3.92
C ALA A 47 12.49 0.45 -2.75
N GLN A 48 12.20 0.95 -1.55
CA GLN A 48 12.78 0.44 -0.32
C GLN A 48 11.84 -0.60 0.30
N LEU A 49 12.34 -1.82 0.44
CA LEU A 49 11.59 -2.88 1.12
C LEU A 49 11.44 -2.56 2.62
N PRO A 50 10.26 -2.84 3.20
CA PRO A 50 10.05 -2.64 4.63
C PRO A 50 10.82 -3.69 5.46
N ASP A 51 11.04 -3.38 6.72
CA ASP A 51 11.67 -4.33 7.66
C ASP A 51 10.67 -5.35 8.19
N ASP A 52 9.41 -4.98 8.32
CA ASP A 52 8.31 -5.76 8.86
C ASP A 52 7.05 -5.70 7.97
N TYR A 53 6.05 -6.49 8.31
CA TYR A 53 4.75 -6.45 7.66
C TYR A 53 3.63 -6.92 8.59
N THR A 54 2.39 -6.62 8.21
CA THR A 54 1.19 -7.05 8.91
C THR A 54 0.45 -8.09 8.06
N LEU A 55 0.03 -9.18 8.70
CA LEU A 55 -0.94 -10.12 8.17
C LEU A 55 -2.31 -9.81 8.76
N PHE A 56 -3.31 -9.62 7.93
CA PHE A 56 -4.71 -9.64 8.33
C PHE A 56 -5.31 -11.00 7.94
N ILE A 57 -5.81 -11.73 8.93
CA ILE A 57 -6.45 -13.03 8.75
C ILE A 57 -7.92 -12.86 9.12
N ALA A 58 -8.82 -13.08 8.16
CA ALA A 58 -10.25 -12.92 8.37
C ALA A 58 -10.75 -13.79 9.55
N GLY A 59 -11.54 -13.19 10.44
CA GLY A 59 -12.02 -13.84 11.66
C GLY A 59 -11.02 -13.91 12.83
N ILE A 60 -9.74 -13.49 12.60
CA ILE A 60 -8.67 -13.50 13.60
C ILE A 60 -8.12 -12.10 13.87
N GLY A 61 -8.04 -11.25 12.81
CA GLY A 61 -7.51 -9.90 12.89
C GLY A 61 -6.06 -9.77 12.45
N GLU A 62 -5.43 -8.65 12.81
CA GLU A 62 -4.06 -8.32 12.44
C GLU A 62 -3.03 -9.08 13.27
N ARG A 63 -1.92 -9.44 12.62
CA ARG A 63 -0.73 -10.06 13.21
C ARG A 63 0.51 -9.39 12.62
N ASN A 64 1.34 -8.80 13.46
CA ASN A 64 2.61 -8.23 13.03
C ASN A 64 3.64 -9.34 12.85
N VAL A 65 4.46 -9.20 11.81
CA VAL A 65 5.62 -10.06 11.54
C VAL A 65 6.85 -9.15 11.52
N ASP A 66 7.66 -9.23 12.56
CA ASP A 66 8.73 -8.28 12.87
C ASP A 66 9.94 -8.32 11.92
N ASN A 67 9.93 -9.25 10.97
CA ASN A 67 10.97 -9.34 9.93
C ASN A 67 10.33 -9.78 8.62
N ARG A 68 10.58 -9.03 7.53
CA ARG A 68 10.01 -9.30 6.20
C ARG A 68 10.33 -10.70 5.65
N THR A 69 11.42 -11.33 6.10
CA THR A 69 11.81 -12.68 5.70
C THR A 69 11.36 -13.77 6.67
N ALA A 70 10.73 -13.40 7.78
CA ALA A 70 10.24 -14.36 8.75
C ALA A 70 9.00 -15.11 8.24
N THR A 71 8.87 -16.36 8.67
CA THR A 71 7.67 -17.15 8.50
C THR A 71 6.73 -16.90 9.67
N TYR A 72 5.53 -16.42 9.38
CA TYR A 72 4.47 -16.41 10.38
C TYR A 72 3.95 -17.83 10.57
N GLN A 73 3.90 -18.30 11.81
CA GLN A 73 3.41 -19.63 12.17
C GLN A 73 2.36 -19.53 13.26
N SER A 74 1.23 -20.21 13.09
CA SER A 74 0.16 -20.26 14.07
C SER A 74 -0.70 -21.52 13.92
N ALA A 75 -1.22 -22.02 15.04
CA ALA A 75 -2.30 -23.00 15.03
C ALA A 75 -3.64 -22.27 14.83
N LEU A 76 -4.45 -22.73 13.88
CA LEU A 76 -5.78 -22.20 13.58
C LEU A 76 -6.80 -23.33 13.57
N ASN A 77 -8.05 -22.99 13.84
CA ASN A 77 -9.14 -23.95 13.69
C ASN A 77 -9.28 -24.37 12.22
N VAL A 78 -9.77 -25.58 12.01
CA VAL A 78 -10.09 -26.09 10.66
C VAL A 78 -11.06 -25.14 9.97
N GLY A 79 -10.74 -24.72 8.75
CA GLY A 79 -11.54 -23.77 7.99
C GLY A 79 -10.79 -23.12 6.85
N THR A 80 -11.46 -22.21 6.17
CA THR A 80 -10.86 -21.38 5.10
C THR A 80 -10.75 -19.95 5.61
N TYR A 81 -9.57 -19.36 5.46
CA TYR A 81 -9.24 -18.01 5.92
C TYR A 81 -8.79 -17.16 4.74
N ASP A 82 -9.38 -15.98 4.60
CA ASP A 82 -8.87 -14.97 3.68
C ASP A 82 -7.73 -14.21 4.35
N VAL A 83 -6.58 -14.17 3.68
CA VAL A 83 -5.36 -13.54 4.19
C VAL A 83 -4.94 -12.38 3.31
N LEU A 84 -4.69 -11.25 3.93
CA LEU A 84 -4.04 -10.07 3.34
C LEU A 84 -2.73 -9.81 4.05
N ALA A 85 -1.75 -9.30 3.29
CA ALA A 85 -0.48 -8.86 3.83
C ALA A 85 -0.18 -7.44 3.33
N TYR A 86 0.34 -6.59 4.21
CA TYR A 86 0.72 -5.21 3.88
C TYR A 86 1.71 -4.68 4.91
N ASN A 87 2.49 -3.66 4.55
CA ASN A 87 3.28 -2.88 5.51
C ASN A 87 2.54 -1.58 5.89
N LYS A 88 3.03 -0.88 6.91
CA LYS A 88 2.50 0.40 7.38
C LYS A 88 3.56 1.49 7.23
N PRO A 89 3.76 2.07 6.03
CA PRO A 89 4.78 3.07 5.81
C PRO A 89 4.39 4.44 6.38
N ALA A 90 5.34 5.37 6.41
CA ALA A 90 5.09 6.76 6.80
C ALA A 90 3.97 7.39 5.95
N ASN A 91 3.20 8.28 6.55
CA ASN A 91 2.08 9.01 5.96
C ASN A 91 0.98 8.11 5.35
N MET A 92 0.86 6.88 5.84
CA MET A 92 -0.24 5.98 5.48
C MET A 92 -0.85 5.30 6.70
N THR A 93 -2.13 5.04 6.64
CA THR A 93 -2.87 4.23 7.61
C THR A 93 -3.68 3.16 6.89
N VAL A 94 -3.92 2.03 7.57
CA VAL A 94 -4.80 0.97 7.06
C VAL A 94 -5.91 0.76 8.08
N ASN A 95 -7.14 0.97 7.66
CA ASN A 95 -8.34 0.75 8.47
C ASN A 95 -9.40 0.01 7.64
N ASN A 96 -9.99 -1.03 8.18
CA ASN A 96 -11.05 -1.80 7.51
C ASN A 96 -10.67 -2.18 6.07
N LEU A 97 -9.43 -2.65 5.86
CA LEU A 97 -8.87 -3.05 4.56
C LEU A 97 -8.76 -1.91 3.53
N THR A 98 -8.84 -0.67 3.98
CA THR A 98 -8.57 0.52 3.16
C THR A 98 -7.28 1.18 3.64
N ALA A 99 -6.30 1.27 2.74
CA ALA A 99 -5.11 2.07 2.96
C ALA A 99 -5.40 3.52 2.56
N SER A 100 -5.04 4.47 3.39
CA SER A 100 -5.28 5.90 3.17
C SER A 100 -3.99 6.69 3.34
N VAL A 101 -3.73 7.59 2.41
CA VAL A 101 -2.61 8.55 2.47
C VAL A 101 -3.01 9.70 3.39
N ALA A 102 -2.10 10.13 4.24
CA ALA A 102 -2.32 11.25 5.15
C ALA A 102 -2.52 12.56 4.37
N ILE A 103 -3.41 13.41 4.90
CA ILE A 103 -3.69 14.74 4.37
C ILE A 103 -3.03 15.76 5.30
N GLY A 104 -2.32 16.72 4.72
CA GLY A 104 -1.71 17.84 5.44
C GLY A 104 -2.74 18.87 5.89
N GLU A 105 -2.32 19.82 6.72
CA GLU A 105 -3.18 20.91 7.22
C GLU A 105 -3.76 21.78 6.09
N ASP A 106 -3.08 21.84 4.96
CA ASP A 106 -3.50 22.57 3.77
C ASP A 106 -4.48 21.80 2.87
N GLY A 107 -4.89 20.59 3.29
CA GLY A 107 -5.82 19.72 2.55
C GLY A 107 -5.19 18.93 1.40
N THR A 108 -3.87 19.02 1.19
CA THR A 108 -3.16 18.23 0.17
C THR A 108 -2.59 16.94 0.73
N LEU A 109 -2.34 15.96 -0.15
CA LEU A 109 -1.74 14.69 0.24
C LEU A 109 -0.28 14.90 0.69
N GLN A 110 0.08 14.22 1.77
CA GLN A 110 1.48 14.01 2.13
C GLN A 110 2.06 12.90 1.25
N GLN A 111 3.36 12.94 0.97
CA GLN A 111 3.98 11.85 0.22
C GLN A 111 4.03 10.57 1.04
N PRO A 112 3.42 9.47 0.57
CA PRO A 112 3.49 8.19 1.26
C PRO A 112 4.89 7.60 1.20
N GLY A 113 5.26 6.82 2.23
CA GLY A 113 6.38 5.91 2.15
C GLY A 113 6.07 4.72 1.22
N TRP A 114 7.07 3.85 0.98
CA TRP A 114 6.92 2.69 0.10
C TRP A 114 5.90 1.69 0.68
N PHE A 115 4.75 1.60 0.03
CA PHE A 115 3.65 0.73 0.41
C PHE A 115 3.62 -0.53 -0.45
N PHE A 116 3.51 -1.67 0.22
CA PHE A 116 3.40 -3.00 -0.37
C PHE A 116 2.18 -3.71 0.17
N SER A 117 1.49 -4.44 -0.68
CA SER A 117 0.42 -5.36 -0.27
C SER A 117 0.29 -6.49 -1.27
N ASN A 118 -0.32 -7.60 -0.88
CA ASN A 118 -0.76 -8.57 -1.89
C ASN A 118 -1.90 -7.98 -2.75
N ALA A 119 -2.06 -8.53 -3.96
CA ALA A 119 -2.98 -7.96 -4.96
C ALA A 119 -4.46 -8.18 -4.61
N ARG A 120 -4.76 -9.23 -3.87
CA ARG A 120 -6.10 -9.63 -3.43
C ARG A 120 -5.96 -10.55 -2.23
N THR A 121 -7.05 -10.76 -1.49
CA THR A 121 -7.09 -11.80 -0.45
C THR A 121 -6.67 -13.15 -1.01
N LYS A 122 -5.86 -13.86 -0.23
CA LYS A 122 -5.48 -15.23 -0.54
C LYS A 122 -6.21 -16.18 0.41
N ALA A 123 -7.00 -17.10 -0.14
CA ALA A 123 -7.65 -18.12 0.64
C ALA A 123 -6.62 -19.18 1.08
N VAL A 124 -6.61 -19.48 2.39
CA VAL A 124 -5.77 -20.51 3.02
C VAL A 124 -6.69 -21.51 3.69
N VAL A 125 -6.61 -22.77 3.26
CA VAL A 125 -7.42 -23.87 3.82
C VAL A 125 -6.62 -24.57 4.91
N VAL A 126 -7.15 -24.55 6.14
CA VAL A 126 -6.57 -25.23 7.30
C VAL A 126 -7.26 -26.57 7.47
N GLU A 127 -6.49 -27.65 7.42
CA GLU A 127 -6.97 -29.02 7.62
C GLU A 127 -6.53 -29.55 9.00
N PRO A 128 -7.28 -30.53 9.55
CA PRO A 128 -6.95 -31.08 10.86
C PRO A 128 -5.56 -31.74 10.85
N ASP A 129 -4.79 -31.49 11.91
CA ASP A 129 -3.46 -32.07 12.16
C ASP A 129 -2.42 -31.88 11.02
N LYS A 130 -2.71 -30.96 10.08
CA LYS A 130 -1.79 -30.66 8.97
C LYS A 130 -1.14 -29.31 9.12
N THR A 131 0.09 -29.20 8.57
CA THR A 131 0.77 -27.92 8.36
C THR A 131 0.58 -27.46 6.92
N VAL A 132 -0.10 -26.33 6.76
CA VAL A 132 -0.30 -25.67 5.46
C VAL A 132 0.74 -24.59 5.28
N LYS A 133 1.59 -24.73 4.26
CA LYS A 133 2.62 -23.73 3.89
C LYS A 133 2.15 -22.92 2.72
N THR A 134 2.23 -21.60 2.82
CA THR A 134 1.83 -20.70 1.73
C THR A 134 2.74 -19.48 1.66
N SER A 135 2.96 -18.99 0.44
CA SER A 135 3.65 -17.74 0.18
C SER A 135 2.67 -16.69 -0.35
N ILE A 136 2.77 -15.47 0.16
CA ILE A 136 1.96 -14.33 -0.25
C ILE A 136 2.85 -13.37 -1.06
N LYS A 137 2.51 -13.19 -2.34
CA LYS A 137 3.24 -12.30 -3.22
C LYS A 137 2.91 -10.84 -2.88
N MET A 138 3.89 -10.10 -2.38
CA MET A 138 3.82 -8.67 -2.08
C MET A 138 4.13 -7.88 -3.35
N LYS A 139 3.28 -6.91 -3.66
CA LYS A 139 3.44 -6.01 -4.80
C LYS A 139 3.58 -4.57 -4.32
N GLN A 140 4.51 -3.85 -4.90
CA GLN A 140 4.65 -2.40 -4.70
C GLN A 140 3.36 -1.68 -5.14
N ARG A 141 2.90 -0.70 -4.32
CA ARG A 141 1.69 0.10 -4.54
C ARG A 141 1.97 1.59 -4.68
N VAL A 142 3.08 2.04 -4.19
CA VAL A 142 3.53 3.42 -4.37
C VAL A 142 4.49 3.45 -5.55
N ARG A 143 4.29 4.38 -6.47
CA ARG A 143 5.12 4.58 -7.65
C ARG A 143 5.68 6.00 -7.65
N GLN A 144 6.90 6.14 -8.12
CA GLN A 144 7.55 7.43 -8.33
C GLN A 144 7.05 8.08 -9.62
N LEU A 145 6.76 9.39 -9.55
CA LEU A 145 6.54 10.28 -10.67
C LEU A 145 7.53 11.43 -10.59
N THR A 146 8.32 11.60 -11.63
CA THR A 146 9.25 12.74 -11.76
C THR A 146 8.81 13.63 -12.91
N LEU A 147 8.63 14.92 -12.63
CA LEU A 147 8.25 15.94 -13.58
C LEU A 147 9.45 16.87 -13.81
N THR A 148 9.86 17.05 -15.07
CA THR A 148 10.97 17.92 -15.45
C THR A 148 10.47 19.00 -16.40
N LEU A 149 10.67 20.27 -16.02
CA LEU A 149 10.35 21.45 -16.82
C LEU A 149 11.65 22.09 -17.33
N VAL A 150 11.78 22.21 -18.64
CA VAL A 150 12.94 22.80 -19.29
C VAL A 150 12.60 24.20 -19.76
N PRO A 151 13.13 25.24 -19.10
CA PRO A 151 12.86 26.62 -19.49
C PRO A 151 13.30 26.90 -20.93
N GLN A 152 12.43 27.59 -21.68
CA GLN A 152 12.67 28.09 -23.02
C GLN A 152 12.22 29.57 -23.08
N GLY A 153 12.93 30.38 -23.82
CA GLY A 153 12.65 31.81 -23.86
C GLY A 153 12.91 32.52 -22.53
N GLY A 154 12.46 33.77 -22.43
CA GLY A 154 12.65 34.62 -21.26
C GLY A 154 14.11 34.98 -20.96
N GLU A 155 14.29 35.74 -19.87
CA GLU A 155 15.64 36.17 -19.44
C GLU A 155 16.26 35.14 -18.49
N PRO A 156 17.57 34.88 -18.56
CA PRO A 156 18.25 34.01 -17.60
C PRO A 156 18.03 34.47 -16.16
N GLY A 157 17.56 33.58 -15.30
CA GLY A 157 17.26 33.90 -13.90
C GLY A 157 15.95 34.67 -13.67
N GLN A 158 15.06 34.71 -14.63
CA GLN A 158 13.76 35.39 -14.55
C GLN A 158 12.84 34.77 -13.49
N VAL A 159 12.90 33.44 -13.30
CA VAL A 159 12.17 32.76 -12.20
C VAL A 159 12.98 32.92 -10.92
N VAL A 160 12.36 33.54 -9.90
CA VAL A 160 12.98 33.85 -8.62
C VAL A 160 12.19 33.20 -7.48
N GLY A 161 12.88 32.52 -6.56
CA GLY A 161 12.22 31.82 -5.45
C GLY A 161 11.65 30.45 -5.83
N GLU A 162 10.72 29.97 -5.01
CA GLU A 162 10.13 28.64 -5.13
C GLU A 162 8.93 28.64 -6.09
N ILE A 163 8.82 27.60 -6.91
CA ILE A 163 7.67 27.35 -7.76
C ILE A 163 6.60 26.70 -6.91
N GLU A 164 5.46 27.38 -6.76
CA GLU A 164 4.29 26.74 -6.17
C GLU A 164 3.62 25.84 -7.20
N ALA A 165 3.37 24.58 -6.81
CA ALA A 165 2.80 23.59 -7.71
C ALA A 165 1.73 22.76 -7.01
N THR A 166 0.70 22.38 -7.77
CA THR A 166 -0.36 21.48 -7.32
C THR A 166 -0.74 20.53 -8.46
N LEU A 167 -0.70 19.22 -8.21
CA LEU A 167 -1.18 18.19 -9.12
C LEU A 167 -2.44 17.56 -8.53
N SER A 168 -3.55 17.65 -9.26
CA SER A 168 -4.86 17.11 -8.87
C SER A 168 -5.09 15.68 -9.39
N GLY A 169 -6.18 15.04 -8.95
CA GLY A 169 -6.60 13.73 -9.45
C GLY A 169 -5.76 12.55 -8.92
N ILE A 170 -5.07 12.74 -7.81
CA ILE A 170 -4.26 11.71 -7.17
C ILE A 170 -5.13 10.92 -6.18
N ALA A 171 -5.08 9.59 -6.25
CA ALA A 171 -5.78 8.73 -5.31
C ALA A 171 -5.28 8.92 -3.89
N SER A 172 -6.19 9.10 -2.94
CA SER A 172 -5.87 9.15 -1.50
C SER A 172 -6.14 7.83 -0.79
N THR A 173 -6.90 6.93 -1.40
CA THR A 173 -7.27 5.64 -0.81
C THR A 173 -7.07 4.47 -1.78
N PHE A 174 -6.75 3.31 -1.20
CA PHE A 174 -6.57 2.04 -1.91
C PHE A 174 -7.27 0.92 -1.14
N ASN A 175 -8.21 0.24 -1.76
CA ASN A 175 -8.87 -0.92 -1.16
C ASN A 175 -8.02 -2.18 -1.35
N LEU A 176 -7.55 -2.75 -0.24
CA LEU A 176 -6.67 -3.93 -0.23
C LEU A 176 -7.34 -5.20 -0.78
N SER A 177 -8.66 -5.32 -0.68
CA SER A 177 -9.40 -6.50 -1.14
C SER A 177 -9.69 -6.45 -2.64
N THR A 178 -10.06 -5.27 -3.16
CA THR A 178 -10.46 -5.09 -4.57
C THR A 178 -9.35 -4.56 -5.45
N GLY A 179 -8.37 -3.83 -4.86
CA GLY A 179 -7.34 -3.12 -5.60
C GLY A 179 -7.81 -1.77 -6.16
N GLU A 180 -8.99 -1.29 -5.75
CA GLU A 180 -9.58 -0.05 -6.24
C GLU A 180 -8.90 1.17 -5.62
N LEU A 181 -8.60 2.15 -6.47
CA LEU A 181 -8.13 3.48 -6.11
C LEU A 181 -9.31 4.45 -6.11
N SER A 182 -9.39 5.31 -5.08
CA SER A 182 -10.51 6.25 -4.95
C SER A 182 -10.12 7.53 -4.20
N GLU A 183 -11.12 8.39 -3.96
CA GLU A 183 -10.99 9.66 -3.23
C GLU A 183 -9.90 10.58 -3.82
N PRO A 184 -10.14 11.17 -5.03
CA PRO A 184 -9.17 12.05 -5.67
C PRO A 184 -8.86 13.28 -4.82
N LYS A 185 -7.59 13.59 -4.65
CA LYS A 185 -7.04 14.74 -3.93
C LYS A 185 -5.92 15.37 -4.74
N SER A 186 -5.38 16.44 -4.23
CA SER A 186 -4.20 17.10 -4.80
C SER A 186 -2.95 16.81 -3.96
N ILE A 187 -1.80 16.79 -4.62
CA ILE A 187 -0.47 16.77 -4.01
C ILE A 187 0.34 17.98 -4.48
N LYS A 188 1.31 18.42 -3.69
CA LYS A 188 2.20 19.54 -4.04
C LYS A 188 3.58 19.02 -4.45
N PRO A 189 3.90 18.95 -5.76
CA PRO A 189 5.26 18.71 -6.22
C PRO A 189 6.17 19.88 -5.83
N VAL A 190 7.33 19.59 -5.25
CA VAL A 190 8.35 20.60 -4.92
C VAL A 190 9.39 20.64 -6.03
N PHE A 191 9.34 21.67 -6.86
CA PHE A 191 10.29 21.84 -7.97
C PHE A 191 11.59 22.46 -7.47
N THR A 192 12.70 21.81 -7.80
CA THR A 192 14.06 22.28 -7.54
C THR A 192 14.79 22.55 -8.83
N LYS A 193 15.55 23.64 -8.91
CA LYS A 193 16.35 23.99 -10.08
C LYS A 193 17.62 23.15 -10.13
N GLN A 194 17.83 22.46 -11.23
CA GLN A 194 19.07 21.74 -11.52
C GLN A 194 20.12 22.70 -12.06
N LEU A 195 21.22 22.86 -11.33
CA LEU A 195 22.25 23.83 -11.65
C LEU A 195 22.98 23.53 -12.98
N SER A 196 23.10 22.27 -13.35
CA SER A 196 23.80 21.82 -14.57
C SER A 196 23.02 22.08 -15.86
N THR A 197 21.70 21.97 -15.82
CA THR A 197 20.80 22.05 -16.99
C THR A 197 19.93 23.30 -16.98
N GLY A 198 19.73 23.91 -15.80
CA GLY A 198 18.78 24.99 -15.62
C GLY A 198 17.32 24.53 -15.55
N ALA A 199 17.05 23.23 -15.72
CA ALA A 199 15.72 22.65 -15.63
C ALA A 199 15.19 22.66 -14.18
N TYR A 200 13.86 22.61 -14.03
CA TYR A 200 13.19 22.43 -12.74
C TYR A 200 12.65 21.02 -12.67
N SER A 201 12.97 20.27 -11.60
CA SER A 201 12.54 18.90 -11.44
C SER A 201 11.87 18.69 -10.09
N ALA A 202 10.77 17.95 -10.08
CA ALA A 202 10.05 17.53 -8.89
C ALA A 202 9.80 16.03 -8.94
N THR A 203 10.11 15.34 -7.83
CA THR A 203 9.81 13.92 -7.66
C THR A 203 8.77 13.74 -6.58
N ILE A 204 7.71 13.02 -6.88
CA ILE A 204 6.65 12.67 -5.93
C ILE A 204 6.40 11.17 -5.92
N TYR A 205 5.89 10.68 -4.80
CA TYR A 205 5.47 9.31 -4.60
C TYR A 205 3.97 9.27 -4.40
N ILE A 206 3.27 8.45 -5.18
CA ILE A 206 1.81 8.36 -5.15
C ILE A 206 1.35 6.91 -5.27
N ILE A 207 0.18 6.60 -4.70
CA ILE A 207 -0.41 5.25 -4.80
C ILE A 207 -1.13 5.02 -6.14
N GLY A 208 -1.41 6.08 -6.88
CA GLY A 208 -2.06 6.02 -8.19
C GLY A 208 -2.92 7.23 -8.48
N ILE A 209 -3.71 7.10 -9.53
CA ILE A 209 -4.57 8.14 -10.07
C ILE A 209 -6.03 7.78 -9.76
N ALA A 210 -6.83 8.80 -9.41
CA ALA A 210 -8.27 8.68 -9.24
C ALA A 210 -8.98 9.90 -9.87
N GLY A 211 -10.22 9.70 -10.27
CA GLY A 211 -10.95 10.74 -11.01
C GLY A 211 -10.66 10.73 -12.51
N ASN A 212 -11.32 11.61 -13.23
CA ASN A 212 -11.30 11.64 -14.70
C ASN A 212 -10.30 12.65 -15.27
N GLU A 213 -9.82 13.57 -14.46
CA GLU A 213 -8.96 14.68 -14.87
C GLU A 213 -7.78 14.82 -13.91
N GLN A 214 -6.58 15.00 -14.45
CA GLN A 214 -5.35 15.27 -13.73
C GLN A 214 -4.77 16.59 -14.23
N THR A 215 -4.69 17.58 -13.35
CA THR A 215 -4.25 18.93 -13.72
C THR A 215 -3.05 19.35 -12.88
N LEU A 216 -1.97 19.75 -13.53
CA LEU A 216 -0.83 20.42 -12.91
C LEU A 216 -1.02 21.94 -13.02
N SER A 217 -1.12 22.60 -11.87
CA SER A 217 -1.16 24.06 -11.77
C SER A 217 0.17 24.56 -11.18
N LEU A 218 0.76 25.57 -11.81
CA LEU A 218 2.02 26.18 -11.39
C LEU A 218 1.85 27.68 -11.18
N SER A 219 2.55 28.22 -10.18
CA SER A 219 2.74 29.64 -9.96
C SER A 219 4.24 29.93 -9.87
N LEU A 220 4.78 30.58 -10.88
CA LEU A 220 6.19 30.91 -10.99
C LEU A 220 6.40 32.37 -10.58
N PRO A 221 7.09 32.63 -9.46
CA PRO A 221 7.48 33.98 -9.12
C PRO A 221 8.58 34.47 -10.09
N LEU A 222 8.33 35.61 -10.69
CA LEU A 222 9.25 36.24 -11.65
C LEU A 222 9.93 37.45 -11.02
N THR A 223 11.01 37.91 -11.65
CA THR A 223 11.64 39.19 -11.31
C THR A 223 10.63 40.32 -11.32
N GLU A 224 10.93 41.42 -10.60
CA GLU A 224 10.08 42.61 -10.42
C GLU A 224 8.72 42.35 -9.76
N GLY A 225 8.59 41.24 -8.97
CA GLY A 225 7.39 40.92 -8.23
C GLY A 225 6.23 40.41 -9.08
N ARG A 226 6.50 40.03 -10.33
CA ARG A 226 5.51 39.43 -11.24
C ARG A 226 5.31 37.95 -10.93
N THR A 227 4.20 37.40 -11.36
CA THR A 227 3.87 35.96 -11.26
C THR A 227 3.36 35.47 -12.60
N CYS A 228 3.86 34.32 -13.04
CA CYS A 228 3.33 33.59 -14.18
C CYS A 228 2.57 32.36 -13.68
N SER A 229 1.26 32.31 -13.95
CA SER A 229 0.40 31.17 -13.59
C SER A 229 0.17 30.31 -14.80
N LEU A 230 0.40 29.01 -14.67
CA LEU A 230 0.29 28.03 -15.74
C LEU A 230 -0.58 26.86 -15.30
N VAL A 231 -1.29 26.27 -16.26
CA VAL A 231 -2.09 25.07 -16.07
C VAL A 231 -1.80 24.11 -17.21
N SER A 232 -1.56 22.85 -16.87
CA SER A 232 -1.34 21.78 -17.84
C SER A 232 -2.23 20.59 -17.52
N ASP A 233 -2.95 20.11 -18.52
CA ASP A 233 -3.70 18.85 -18.46
C ASP A 233 -2.69 17.69 -18.59
N MET A 234 -2.72 16.77 -17.64
CA MET A 234 -1.85 15.60 -17.59
C MET A 234 -2.64 14.28 -17.65
N THR A 235 -3.91 14.36 -18.00
CA THR A 235 -4.83 13.21 -17.98
C THR A 235 -4.36 12.07 -18.88
N GLU A 236 -3.88 12.41 -20.08
CA GLU A 236 -3.42 11.39 -21.02
C GLU A 236 -2.09 10.75 -20.57
N GLU A 237 -1.16 11.55 -20.08
CA GLU A 237 0.17 11.09 -19.64
C GLU A 237 0.08 10.20 -18.39
N LEU A 238 -0.90 10.47 -17.52
CA LEU A 238 -1.10 9.71 -16.29
C LEU A 238 -2.15 8.60 -16.41
N ARG A 239 -2.85 8.48 -17.53
CA ARG A 239 -3.92 7.49 -17.76
C ARG A 239 -3.51 6.06 -17.38
N TYR A 240 -2.29 5.68 -17.70
CA TYR A 240 -1.76 4.33 -17.49
C TYR A 240 -0.76 4.24 -16.35
N PHE A 241 -0.74 5.23 -15.47
CA PHE A 241 0.21 5.29 -14.36
C PHE A 241 0.22 4.02 -13.51
N GLY A 242 -0.93 3.41 -13.26
CA GLY A 242 -1.07 2.19 -12.44
C GLY A 242 -0.68 0.88 -13.13
N ASN A 243 -0.35 0.90 -14.42
CA ASN A 243 -0.08 -0.33 -15.20
C ASN A 243 1.35 -0.87 -14.98
N ASP A 244 2.24 -0.06 -14.46
CA ASP A 244 3.64 -0.39 -14.20
C ASP A 244 4.04 0.03 -12.78
N ILE A 245 5.13 -0.54 -12.27
CA ILE A 245 5.75 -0.20 -11.00
C ILE A 245 7.04 0.62 -11.15
N SER A 246 7.62 0.62 -12.36
CA SER A 246 8.81 1.42 -12.67
C SER A 246 8.52 2.91 -12.55
N PRO A 247 9.47 3.74 -12.13
CA PRO A 247 9.31 5.19 -12.11
C PRO A 247 8.81 5.74 -13.44
N LEU A 248 7.93 6.73 -13.39
CA LEU A 248 7.50 7.49 -14.55
C LEU A 248 8.21 8.84 -14.56
N TYR A 249 8.96 9.10 -15.62
CA TYR A 249 9.63 10.35 -15.85
C TYR A 249 8.94 11.08 -17.00
N LEU A 250 8.48 12.32 -16.75
CA LEU A 250 7.85 13.17 -17.74
C LEU A 250 8.61 14.48 -17.86
N LYS A 251 8.84 14.93 -19.09
CA LYS A 251 9.56 16.16 -19.41
C LYS A 251 8.72 17.03 -20.33
N ALA A 252 8.68 18.33 -20.05
CA ALA A 252 8.04 19.31 -20.89
C ALA A 252 8.89 20.57 -21.04
N ALA A 253 8.75 21.25 -22.17
CA ALA A 253 9.29 22.59 -22.32
C ALA A 253 8.41 23.60 -21.57
N LEU A 254 9.03 24.47 -20.79
CA LEU A 254 8.41 25.58 -20.08
C LEU A 254 8.75 26.88 -20.80
N GLU A 255 7.80 27.40 -21.56
CA GLU A 255 7.95 28.70 -22.21
C GLU A 255 7.74 29.81 -21.17
N LEU A 256 8.79 30.61 -20.96
CA LEU A 256 8.74 31.71 -20.02
C LEU A 256 8.29 33.01 -20.73
N PRO A 257 7.61 33.94 -20.01
CA PRO A 257 7.20 35.21 -20.60
C PRO A 257 8.39 36.03 -21.10
N GLU A 258 8.21 36.71 -22.23
CA GLU A 258 9.20 37.70 -22.73
C GLU A 258 8.98 39.09 -22.13
N GLY A 259 10.03 39.81 -21.83
CA GLY A 259 10.01 41.17 -21.30
C GLY A 259 9.13 41.31 -20.07
N ALA A 260 8.21 42.28 -20.07
CA ALA A 260 7.27 42.53 -18.95
C ALA A 260 6.05 41.62 -18.94
N GLY A 261 5.97 40.62 -19.78
CA GLY A 261 4.87 39.67 -19.86
C GLY A 261 4.70 38.81 -18.60
N THR A 262 3.50 38.23 -18.44
CA THR A 262 3.18 37.24 -17.39
C THR A 262 2.57 35.95 -17.96
N SER A 263 2.46 35.86 -19.30
CA SER A 263 1.94 34.70 -20.00
C SER A 263 3.05 33.78 -20.42
N GLY A 264 2.99 32.54 -20.01
CA GLY A 264 3.88 31.43 -20.41
C GLY A 264 3.07 30.24 -20.85
N ASN A 265 3.72 29.15 -21.16
CA ASN A 265 3.08 27.89 -21.55
C ASN A 265 3.90 26.68 -21.10
N ILE A 266 3.23 25.56 -20.85
CA ILE A 266 3.85 24.24 -20.73
C ILE A 266 3.46 23.47 -21.98
N HIS A 267 4.46 23.08 -22.76
CA HIS A 267 4.24 22.27 -23.96
C HIS A 267 3.90 20.82 -23.57
N THR A 268 3.64 19.97 -24.59
CA THR A 268 3.32 18.56 -24.40
C THR A 268 4.35 17.85 -23.54
N TRP A 269 3.88 17.07 -22.59
CA TRP A 269 4.71 16.21 -21.77
C TRP A 269 5.15 14.98 -22.56
N GLU A 270 6.42 14.66 -22.51
CA GLU A 270 7.00 13.48 -23.16
C GLU A 270 7.62 12.56 -22.10
N PRO A 271 7.47 11.23 -22.25
CA PRO A 271 8.20 10.29 -21.42
C PRO A 271 9.71 10.49 -21.59
N GLU A 272 10.41 10.64 -20.47
CA GLU A 272 11.88 10.67 -20.47
C GLU A 272 12.36 9.26 -20.12
N PHE A 273 13.00 8.60 -21.08
CA PHE A 273 13.62 7.31 -20.84
C PHE A 273 14.99 7.58 -20.20
N THR A 274 15.15 7.22 -18.94
CA THR A 274 16.49 7.15 -18.34
C THR A 274 17.17 5.92 -18.91
N ASP A 275 18.21 6.11 -19.71
CA ASP A 275 19.12 5.02 -19.99
C ASP A 275 19.59 4.50 -18.64
N GLY A 276 19.24 3.25 -18.33
CA GLY A 276 19.69 2.62 -17.08
C GLY A 276 21.22 2.68 -17.00
N PRO A 277 21.79 2.63 -15.81
CA PRO A 277 23.23 2.55 -15.68
C PRO A 277 23.73 1.33 -16.47
N ASP A 278 24.68 1.58 -17.42
CA ASP A 278 25.42 0.55 -18.12
C ASP A 278 26.19 -0.38 -17.16
#